data_6c372afdd3ec5a1e4ed9a63fa9db2508
#
_entry.id   6c372afdd3ec5a1e4ed9a63fa9db2508
#
_cell.length_a   1.000
_cell.length_b   1.000
_cell.length_c   1.000
_cell.angle_alpha   90.00
_cell.angle_beta   90.00
_cell.angle_gamma   90.00
#
_symmetry.space_group_name_H-M   'P 1'
#
loop_
_entity.id
_entity.type
_entity.pdbx_description
1 polymer ?
#
loop_
_entity_poly.entity_id
_entity_poly.type
_entity_poly.pdbx_seq_one_letter_code
_entity_poly.pdbx_strand_id
1 'polypeptide(L)'
;MKQQQSIVDIIVYLLEAVVSQQAENVPQPAIVRQKLEDAGFAKETIVRTFDWLKELMDKQCWYAEFSQVDTNRTLRVFSSEEEYKITLEIRSFILTLEYAGILDTKMREIVISQLMQLNQRLINLNDAKWVVFLVLMSKANKNAHEMRGFLLTTMAQKT
;
A
#
# COMPACT_ATOMS: atom_id res chain seq x y z
N MET A 1 13.98 20.89 11.32
CA MET A 1 13.26 19.64 11.60
C MET A 1 13.45 18.69 10.45
N LYS A 2 14.10 17.58 10.68
CA LYS A 2 14.09 16.49 9.70
C LYS A 2 12.69 15.92 9.68
N GLN A 3 11.92 16.20 8.63
CA GLN A 3 10.69 15.48 8.39
C GLN A 3 11.03 13.99 8.36
N GLN A 4 10.34 13.25 9.17
CA GLN A 4 10.51 11.80 9.21
C GLN A 4 10.01 11.25 7.87
N GLN A 5 10.94 11.04 6.96
CA GLN A 5 10.65 10.54 5.63
C GLN A 5 10.21 9.10 5.74
N SER A 6 8.97 8.83 5.37
CA SER A 6 8.41 7.49 5.40
C SER A 6 8.44 6.83 4.01
N ILE A 7 8.32 5.51 4.01
CA ILE A 7 8.12 4.74 2.78
C ILE A 7 6.91 5.29 2.00
N VAL A 8 5.84 5.64 2.73
CA VAL A 8 4.62 6.17 2.13
C VAL A 8 4.85 7.51 1.44
N ASP A 9 5.69 8.40 2.00
CA ASP A 9 6.02 9.68 1.37
C ASP A 9 6.66 9.49 -0.01
N ILE A 10 7.56 8.54 -0.13
CA ILE A 10 8.19 8.20 -1.42
C ILE A 10 7.16 7.62 -2.38
N ILE A 11 6.29 6.74 -1.92
CA ILE A 11 5.25 6.13 -2.74
C ILE A 11 4.29 7.20 -3.28
N VAL A 12 3.85 8.12 -2.43
CA VAL A 12 2.99 9.24 -2.84
C VAL A 12 3.68 10.09 -3.91
N TYR A 13 4.94 10.42 -3.70
CA TYR A 13 5.73 11.18 -4.66
C TYR A 13 5.81 10.49 -6.02
N LEU A 14 6.07 9.16 -6.02
CA LEU A 14 6.15 8.37 -7.25
C LEU A 14 4.80 8.31 -7.97
N LEU A 15 3.71 8.13 -7.25
CA LEU A 15 2.36 8.08 -7.82
C LEU A 15 1.97 9.44 -8.42
N GLU A 16 2.26 10.53 -7.76
CA GLU A 16 2.02 11.88 -8.29
C GLU A 16 2.83 12.13 -9.57
N ALA A 17 4.08 11.70 -9.60
CA ALA A 17 4.93 11.81 -10.78
C ALA A 17 4.40 10.99 -11.96
N VAL A 18 3.91 9.78 -11.72
CA VAL A 18 3.32 8.92 -12.75
C VAL A 18 2.01 9.51 -13.29
N VAL A 19 1.16 10.01 -12.40
CA VAL A 19 -0.13 10.60 -12.80
C VAL A 19 0.07 11.88 -13.61
N SER A 20 1.06 12.70 -13.27
CA SER A 20 1.31 13.97 -13.95
C SER A 20 1.97 13.83 -15.32
N GLN A 21 2.68 12.74 -15.58
CA GLN A 21 3.46 12.56 -16.80
C GLN A 21 2.76 11.79 -17.91
N GLN A 22 1.58 11.20 -17.67
CA GLN A 22 0.92 10.30 -18.64
C GLN A 22 1.90 9.31 -19.29
N ALA A 23 2.85 8.81 -18.51
CA ALA A 23 4.00 8.09 -19.03
C ALA A 23 3.59 6.72 -19.58
N GLU A 24 3.66 6.57 -20.90
CA GLU A 24 3.57 5.28 -21.57
C GLU A 24 4.78 4.38 -21.29
N ASN A 25 5.86 4.94 -20.76
CA ASN A 25 7.10 4.23 -20.47
C ASN A 25 7.43 4.29 -18.98
N VAL A 26 7.52 3.14 -18.36
CA VAL A 26 8.04 3.01 -16.99
C VAL A 26 9.51 3.42 -16.99
N PRO A 27 9.91 4.47 -16.26
CA PRO A 27 11.31 4.87 -16.22
C PRO A 27 12.18 3.80 -15.57
N GLN A 28 13.43 3.72 -16.01
CA GLN A 28 14.39 2.75 -15.43
C GLN A 28 14.61 3.03 -13.94
N PRO A 29 14.77 1.98 -13.11
CA PRO A 29 14.94 2.12 -11.66
C PRO A 29 16.06 3.08 -11.24
N ALA A 30 17.17 3.11 -11.98
CA ALA A 30 18.29 4.00 -11.69
C ALA A 30 17.91 5.48 -11.84
N ILE A 31 17.11 5.82 -12.85
CA ILE A 31 16.62 7.19 -13.08
C ILE A 31 15.64 7.60 -11.98
N VAL A 32 14.78 6.70 -11.57
CA VAL A 32 13.81 6.93 -10.50
C VAL A 32 14.52 7.20 -9.18
N ARG A 33 15.54 6.40 -8.85
CA ARG A 33 16.36 6.60 -7.64
C ARG A 33 17.04 7.96 -7.64
N GLN A 34 17.62 8.36 -8.78
CA GLN A 34 18.28 9.66 -8.91
C GLN A 34 17.30 10.81 -8.68
N LYS A 35 16.11 10.73 -9.26
CA LYS A 35 15.06 11.74 -9.05
C LYS A 35 14.62 11.85 -7.60
N LEU A 36 14.53 10.74 -6.90
CA LEU A 36 14.19 10.71 -5.47
C LEU A 36 15.29 11.35 -4.62
N GLU A 37 16.55 11.07 -4.91
CA GLU A 37 17.67 11.70 -4.23
C GLU A 37 17.69 13.22 -4.49
N ASP A 38 17.45 13.63 -5.71
CA ASP A 38 17.37 15.06 -6.10
C ASP A 38 16.20 15.77 -5.41
N ALA A 39 15.11 15.05 -5.14
CA ALA A 39 13.96 15.55 -4.38
C ALA A 39 14.23 15.66 -2.87
N GLY A 40 15.36 15.17 -2.38
CA GLY A 40 15.76 15.28 -0.99
C GLY A 40 15.47 14.08 -0.10
N PHE A 41 15.06 12.95 -0.67
CA PHE A 41 14.82 11.71 0.09
C PHE A 41 16.13 11.03 0.47
N ALA A 42 16.20 10.49 1.68
CA ALA A 42 17.37 9.75 2.16
C ALA A 42 17.53 8.42 1.40
N LYS A 43 18.77 8.08 1.05
CA LYS A 43 19.10 6.83 0.33
C LYS A 43 18.58 5.59 1.04
N GLU A 44 18.66 5.54 2.36
CA GLU A 44 18.18 4.43 3.17
C GLU A 44 16.66 4.23 3.04
N THR A 45 15.91 5.33 3.06
CA THR A 45 14.45 5.29 2.89
C THR A 45 14.08 4.86 1.48
N ILE A 46 14.81 5.31 0.48
CA ILE A 46 14.62 4.89 -0.93
C ILE A 46 14.81 3.38 -1.07
N VAL A 47 15.89 2.83 -0.52
CA VAL A 47 16.17 1.39 -0.56
C VAL A 47 15.06 0.60 0.12
N ARG A 48 14.64 1.03 1.32
CA ARG A 48 13.55 0.38 2.06
C ARG A 48 12.22 0.41 1.28
N THR A 49 11.96 1.49 0.58
CA THR A 49 10.74 1.62 -0.23
C THR A 49 10.76 0.63 -1.39
N PHE A 50 11.87 0.50 -2.10
CA PHE A 50 11.99 -0.48 -3.18
C PHE A 50 11.89 -1.92 -2.68
N ASP A 51 12.50 -2.23 -1.55
CA ASP A 51 12.39 -3.55 -0.93
C ASP A 51 10.96 -3.85 -0.51
N TRP A 52 10.27 -2.87 0.06
CA TRP A 52 8.86 -2.97 0.44
C TRP A 52 7.95 -3.22 -0.77
N LEU A 53 8.17 -2.49 -1.87
CA LEU A 53 7.42 -2.69 -3.13
C LEU A 53 7.70 -4.06 -3.73
N LYS A 54 8.94 -4.51 -3.70
CA LYS A 54 9.31 -5.84 -4.17
C LYS A 54 8.61 -6.95 -3.39
N GLU A 55 8.60 -6.84 -2.07
CA GLU A 55 7.87 -7.79 -1.22
C GLU A 55 6.37 -7.84 -1.54
N LEU A 56 5.77 -6.68 -1.79
CA LEU A 56 4.37 -6.61 -2.20
C LEU A 56 4.13 -7.38 -3.50
N MET A 57 4.97 -7.19 -4.50
CA MET A 57 4.86 -7.88 -5.79
C MET A 57 5.10 -9.38 -5.64
N ASP A 58 6.07 -9.79 -4.86
CA ASP A 58 6.36 -11.21 -4.58
C ASP A 58 5.18 -11.89 -3.87
N LYS A 59 4.56 -11.23 -2.92
CA LYS A 59 3.35 -11.72 -2.23
C LYS A 59 2.18 -11.87 -3.19
N GLN A 60 1.96 -10.92 -4.09
CA GLN A 60 0.90 -10.99 -5.09
C GLN A 60 1.09 -12.18 -6.03
N CYS A 61 2.31 -12.42 -6.50
CA CYS A 61 2.63 -13.57 -7.34
C CYS A 61 2.39 -14.88 -6.58
N TRP A 62 2.87 -14.98 -5.36
CA TRP A 62 2.70 -16.17 -4.53
C TRP A 62 1.22 -16.51 -4.29
N TYR A 63 0.42 -15.52 -3.94
CA TYR A 63 -1.01 -15.70 -3.70
C TYR A 63 -1.79 -16.02 -4.97
N ALA A 64 -1.35 -15.55 -6.14
CA ALA A 64 -1.96 -15.89 -7.41
C ALA A 64 -1.80 -17.37 -7.77
N GLU A 65 -0.63 -17.96 -7.46
CA GLU A 65 -0.34 -19.37 -7.72
C GLU A 65 -1.08 -20.34 -6.76
N PHE A 66 -1.29 -19.92 -5.52
CA PHE A 66 -1.85 -20.77 -4.46
C PHE A 66 -3.32 -20.46 -4.14
N SER A 67 -4.05 -19.78 -5.03
CA SER A 67 -5.40 -19.33 -4.74
C SER A 67 -6.44 -20.45 -4.87
N GLN A 68 -6.58 -21.22 -3.81
CA GLN A 68 -7.89 -21.83 -3.55
C GLN A 68 -8.71 -20.79 -2.76
N VAL A 69 -9.88 -20.46 -3.31
CA VAL A 69 -10.80 -19.52 -2.66
C VAL A 69 -11.32 -20.19 -1.39
N ASP A 70 -10.77 -19.80 -0.26
CA ASP A 70 -11.35 -20.16 1.02
C ASP A 70 -12.54 -19.22 1.27
N THR A 71 -13.74 -19.76 1.05
CA THR A 71 -14.99 -19.02 1.23
C THR A 71 -15.40 -18.91 2.70
N ASN A 72 -14.62 -19.44 3.61
CA ASN A 72 -14.89 -19.33 5.04
C ASN A 72 -14.59 -17.91 5.52
N ARG A 73 -15.65 -17.14 5.73
CA ARG A 73 -15.57 -15.83 6.41
C ARG A 73 -15.30 -16.07 7.89
N THR A 74 -14.04 -16.28 8.23
CA THR A 74 -13.61 -16.34 9.62
C THR A 74 -13.34 -14.93 10.14
N LEU A 75 -13.76 -14.68 11.36
CA LEU A 75 -13.45 -13.42 12.05
C LEU A 75 -11.93 -13.29 12.21
N ARG A 76 -11.35 -12.20 11.69
CA ARG A 76 -9.92 -11.93 11.82
C ARG A 76 -9.60 -11.41 13.23
N VAL A 77 -8.78 -12.14 13.95
CA VAL A 77 -8.25 -11.72 15.25
C VAL A 77 -6.85 -11.13 15.04
N PHE A 78 -6.63 -9.93 15.54
CA PHE A 78 -5.34 -9.26 15.44
C PHE A 78 -4.44 -9.66 16.61
N SER A 79 -3.14 -9.84 16.33
CA SER A 79 -2.14 -10.09 17.37
C SER A 79 -1.86 -8.83 18.18
N SER A 80 -1.23 -8.97 19.34
CA SER A 80 -0.85 -7.82 20.17
C SER A 80 0.09 -6.85 19.43
N GLU A 81 1.01 -7.38 18.63
CA GLU A 81 1.92 -6.57 17.80
C GLU A 81 1.18 -5.79 16.74
N GLU A 82 0.23 -6.44 16.07
CA GLU A 82 -0.63 -5.80 15.07
C GLU A 82 -1.50 -4.70 15.71
N GLU A 83 -2.11 -4.96 16.86
CA GLU A 83 -2.93 -3.98 17.58
C GLU A 83 -2.13 -2.76 18.02
N TYR A 84 -0.87 -2.95 18.37
CA TYR A 84 0.00 -1.84 18.77
C TYR A 84 0.30 -0.90 17.60
N LYS A 85 0.59 -1.44 16.43
CA LYS A 85 1.01 -0.68 15.25
C LYS A 85 -0.17 -0.20 14.40
N ILE A 86 -1.20 -1.02 14.29
CA ILE A 86 -2.40 -0.76 13.50
C ILE A 86 -3.54 -0.36 14.45
N THR A 87 -3.93 0.91 14.43
CA THR A 87 -4.97 1.45 15.32
C THR A 87 -6.33 0.80 15.07
N LEU A 88 -7.22 0.91 16.03
CA LEU A 88 -8.60 0.43 15.90
C LEU A 88 -9.30 1.04 14.67
N GLU A 89 -9.07 2.32 14.40
CA GLU A 89 -9.62 3.02 13.23
C GLU A 89 -9.17 2.34 11.91
N ILE A 90 -7.90 2.02 11.80
CA ILE A 90 -7.34 1.34 10.61
C ILE A 90 -7.85 -0.09 10.51
N ARG A 91 -7.88 -0.82 11.61
CA ARG A 91 -8.43 -2.18 11.64
C ARG A 91 -9.89 -2.21 11.19
N SER A 92 -10.68 -1.29 11.68
CA SER A 92 -12.09 -1.14 11.29
C SER A 92 -12.23 -0.79 9.82
N PHE A 93 -11.37 0.07 9.30
CA PHE A 93 -11.33 0.42 7.88
C PHE A 93 -11.05 -0.80 7.00
N ILE A 94 -10.04 -1.60 7.34
CA ILE A 94 -9.68 -2.82 6.59
C ILE A 94 -10.84 -3.82 6.59
N LEU A 95 -11.43 -4.07 7.76
CA LEU A 95 -12.55 -5.01 7.90
C LEU A 95 -13.81 -4.53 7.18
N THR A 96 -14.04 -3.23 7.15
CA THR A 96 -15.15 -2.64 6.37
C THR A 96 -14.97 -2.87 4.87
N LEU A 97 -13.75 -2.70 4.36
CA LEU A 97 -13.43 -2.97 2.95
C LEU A 97 -13.59 -4.45 2.60
N GLU A 98 -13.22 -5.33 3.51
CA GLU A 98 -13.42 -6.77 3.32
C GLU A 98 -14.92 -7.12 3.32
N TYR A 99 -15.67 -6.58 4.27
CA TYR A 99 -17.11 -6.79 4.34
C TYR A 99 -17.84 -6.29 3.08
N ALA A 100 -17.40 -5.16 2.54
CA ALA A 100 -17.95 -4.59 1.30
C ALA A 100 -17.53 -5.36 0.04
N GLY A 101 -16.65 -6.35 0.16
CA GLY A 101 -16.15 -7.14 -0.98
C GLY A 101 -15.04 -6.47 -1.80
N ILE A 102 -14.53 -5.34 -1.34
CA ILE A 102 -13.42 -4.62 -2.00
C ILE A 102 -12.12 -5.37 -1.80
N LEU A 103 -11.88 -5.86 -0.59
CA LEU A 103 -10.76 -6.74 -0.26
C LEU A 103 -11.27 -8.17 -0.07
N ASP A 104 -10.63 -9.14 -0.69
CA ASP A 104 -10.79 -10.54 -0.32
C ASP A 104 -9.90 -10.88 0.89
N THR A 105 -10.04 -12.07 1.43
CA THR A 105 -9.26 -12.53 2.59
C THR A 105 -7.75 -12.44 2.37
N LYS A 106 -7.29 -12.77 1.17
CA LYS A 106 -5.87 -12.74 0.82
C LYS A 106 -5.34 -11.33 0.70
N MET A 107 -6.06 -10.46 0.04
CA MET A 107 -5.71 -9.04 -0.08
C MET A 107 -5.68 -8.38 1.29
N ARG A 108 -6.64 -8.70 2.16
CA ARG A 108 -6.63 -8.24 3.55
C ARG A 108 -5.31 -8.61 4.25
N GLU A 109 -4.90 -9.87 4.14
CA GLU A 109 -3.65 -10.33 4.76
C GLU A 109 -2.41 -9.65 4.17
N ILE A 110 -2.39 -9.42 2.86
CA ILE A 110 -1.32 -8.64 2.22
C ILE A 110 -1.28 -7.21 2.77
N VAL A 111 -2.43 -6.56 2.90
CA VAL A 111 -2.52 -5.19 3.45
C VAL A 111 -1.96 -5.16 4.88
N ILE A 112 -2.40 -6.06 5.74
CA ILE A 112 -1.93 -6.13 7.13
C ILE A 112 -0.42 -6.37 7.18
N SER A 113 0.08 -7.32 6.42
CA SER A 113 1.50 -7.63 6.35
C SER A 113 2.34 -6.44 5.87
N GLN A 114 1.88 -5.75 4.84
CA GLN A 114 2.58 -4.57 4.30
C GLN A 114 2.53 -3.38 5.27
N LEU A 115 1.43 -3.19 5.99
CA LEU A 115 1.35 -2.19 7.06
C LEU A 115 2.35 -2.48 8.18
N MET A 116 2.48 -3.73 8.58
CA MET A 116 3.44 -4.12 9.62
C MET A 116 4.89 -3.87 9.22
N GLN A 117 5.19 -3.84 7.93
CA GLN A 117 6.54 -3.60 7.41
C GLN A 117 6.88 -2.14 7.14
N LEU A 118 5.94 -1.23 7.35
CA LEU A 118 6.25 0.20 7.29
C LEU A 118 7.24 0.58 8.39
N ASN A 119 8.10 1.54 8.08
CA ASN A 119 9.14 2.01 9.01
C ASN A 119 8.63 2.92 10.13
N GLN A 120 7.35 3.18 10.17
CA GLN A 120 6.70 4.00 11.19
C GLN A 120 6.34 3.18 12.43
N ARG A 121 6.45 3.79 13.60
CA ARG A 121 6.00 3.17 14.86
C ARG A 121 4.48 3.07 14.93
N LEU A 122 3.80 4.13 14.54
CA LEU A 122 2.35 4.23 14.53
C LEU A 122 1.90 4.69 13.16
N ILE A 123 1.01 3.91 12.56
CA ILE A 123 0.50 4.17 11.22
C ILE A 123 -0.74 5.06 11.34
N ASN A 124 -0.85 6.09 10.50
CA ASN A 124 -2.08 6.87 10.41
C ASN A 124 -3.02 6.29 9.34
N LEU A 125 -4.28 6.70 9.39
CA LEU A 125 -5.30 6.20 8.47
C LEU A 125 -4.98 6.54 7.00
N ASN A 126 -4.41 7.72 6.74
CA ASN A 126 -4.04 8.13 5.39
C ASN A 126 -2.99 7.19 4.78
N ASP A 127 -1.98 6.83 5.56
CA ASP A 127 -0.95 5.88 5.13
C ASP A 127 -1.54 4.50 4.85
N ALA A 128 -2.47 4.05 5.69
CA ALA A 128 -3.18 2.78 5.48
C ALA A 128 -3.99 2.78 4.19
N LYS A 129 -4.63 3.89 3.85
CA LYS A 129 -5.37 4.06 2.58
C LYS A 129 -4.44 3.93 1.38
N TRP A 130 -3.23 4.51 1.45
CA TRP A 130 -2.24 4.39 0.38
C TRP A 130 -1.77 2.95 0.20
N VAL A 131 -1.55 2.22 1.30
CA VAL A 131 -1.17 0.81 1.24
C VAL A 131 -2.28 -0.04 0.61
N VAL A 132 -3.52 0.16 1.02
CA VAL A 132 -4.68 -0.51 0.42
C VAL A 132 -4.77 -0.23 -1.08
N PHE A 133 -4.61 1.03 -1.47
CA PHE A 133 -4.62 1.44 -2.86
C PHE A 133 -3.55 0.72 -3.68
N LEU A 134 -2.33 0.62 -3.16
CA LEU A 134 -1.24 -0.08 -3.83
C LEU A 134 -1.49 -1.59 -3.95
N VAL A 135 -2.04 -2.20 -2.92
CA VAL A 135 -2.39 -3.62 -2.96
C VAL A 135 -3.45 -3.88 -4.03
N LEU A 136 -4.44 -3.02 -4.12
CA LEU A 136 -5.49 -3.11 -5.15
C LEU A 136 -4.92 -2.87 -6.56
N MET A 137 -4.03 -1.90 -6.71
CA MET A 137 -3.38 -1.63 -7.99
C MET A 137 -2.45 -2.75 -8.46
N SER A 138 -1.75 -3.38 -7.52
CA SER A 138 -0.80 -4.45 -7.84
C SER A 138 -1.48 -5.74 -8.25
N LYS A 139 -2.74 -5.92 -7.91
CA LYS A 139 -3.56 -7.00 -8.43
C LYS A 139 -4.06 -6.57 -9.82
N ALA A 140 -3.49 -7.16 -10.87
CA ALA A 140 -3.90 -6.92 -12.25
C ALA A 140 -5.34 -7.44 -12.47
N ASN A 141 -6.34 -6.65 -12.08
CA ASN A 141 -7.74 -7.01 -12.14
C ASN A 141 -8.53 -5.93 -12.87
N LYS A 142 -9.52 -6.34 -13.65
CA LYS A 142 -10.42 -5.44 -14.41
C LYS A 142 -11.15 -4.43 -13.51
N ASN A 143 -11.34 -4.78 -12.23
CA ASN A 143 -12.01 -3.92 -11.25
C ASN A 143 -11.06 -2.91 -10.57
N ALA A 144 -9.76 -3.02 -10.78
CA ALA A 144 -8.78 -2.11 -10.17
C ALA A 144 -8.99 -0.65 -10.56
N HIS A 145 -9.52 -0.40 -11.75
CA HIS A 145 -9.77 0.94 -12.26
C HIS A 145 -10.90 1.68 -11.52
N GLU A 146 -11.98 0.99 -11.22
CA GLU A 146 -13.11 1.56 -10.46
C GLU A 146 -12.73 1.81 -9.00
N MET A 147 -12.02 0.87 -8.38
CA MET A 147 -11.54 0.99 -7.01
C MET A 147 -10.49 2.08 -6.85
N ARG A 148 -9.63 2.27 -7.85
CA ARG A 148 -8.69 3.39 -7.92
C ARG A 148 -9.42 4.73 -7.82
N GLY A 149 -10.48 4.92 -8.61
CA GLY A 149 -11.29 6.12 -8.56
C GLY A 149 -11.91 6.36 -7.19
N PHE A 150 -12.45 5.33 -6.57
CA PHE A 150 -13.05 5.40 -5.24
C PHE A 150 -12.03 5.82 -4.16
N LEU A 151 -10.86 5.18 -4.13
CA LEU A 151 -9.83 5.49 -3.14
C LEU A 151 -9.25 6.89 -3.32
N LEU A 152 -8.99 7.30 -4.56
CA LEU A 152 -8.50 8.65 -4.85
C LEU A 152 -9.52 9.72 -4.43
N THR A 153 -10.80 9.49 -4.68
CA THR A 153 -11.88 10.39 -4.25
C THR A 153 -11.96 10.47 -2.73
N THR A 154 -11.85 9.33 -2.05
CA THR A 154 -11.88 9.27 -0.58
C THR A 154 -10.67 9.97 0.02
N MET A 155 -9.50 9.87 -0.59
CA MET A 155 -8.28 10.56 -0.14
C MET A 155 -8.35 12.07 -0.36
N ALA A 156 -8.91 12.51 -1.48
CA ALA A 156 -9.07 13.92 -1.81
C ALA A 156 -10.05 14.65 -0.86
N GLN A 157 -11.00 13.96 -0.27
CA GLN A 157 -11.98 14.54 0.65
C GLN A 157 -11.44 14.82 2.07
N LYS A 158 -10.19 14.47 2.36
CA LYS A 158 -9.57 14.63 3.68
C LYS A 158 -8.52 15.74 3.75
N THR A 159 -8.60 16.71 2.91
CA THR A 159 -7.81 17.93 3.10
C THR A 159 -8.54 18.92 3.97
#